data_d348f446c3ecec21cc615ef7fcd7fc48
#
_entry.id   d348f446c3ecec21cc615ef7fcd7fc48
#
_cell.length_a   1.000
_cell.length_b   1.000
_cell.length_c   1.000
_cell.angle_alpha   90.00
_cell.angle_beta   90.00
_cell.angle_gamma   90.00
#
_symmetry.space_group_name_H-M   'P 1'
#
loop_
_entity.id
_entity.type
_entity.pdbx_description
1 polymer ?
#
loop_
_entity_poly.entity_id
_entity_poly.type
_entity_poly.pdbx_seq_one_letter_code
_entity_poly.pdbx_strand_id
1 'polypeptide(L)'
;MLSRSIVTATLIALCSFCVDRQAFAEPTALTINEAYPDLASGALSYAKDANLPQGVLLRAGVLQITANELQQDVNNARSDMREQLKKNSFFHLEQLATKKLLLIAAKQDSNSAAAKNDDELITDYIAKVTNKVEVNDAEVTKFYEANKEMCGGATLGQVKDQLREYVLQQKQQDTVDKYIKTLGQRMPIEVSSSWVREQAKLAKDNPVDKARSSGLASLIDFGSTGCRPCDMMTPVLANLKQKYSGKLNVLFVHVKEEPVLASRYGIQTIPVQIFFGKDGKEISRHSGFYPQIEIEKQLQAMGVMQ
;
A
#
# COMPACT_ATOMS: atom_id res chain seq x y z
N MET A 1 -14.31 -57.71 -80.55
CA MET A 1 -14.90 -58.47 -79.43
C MET A 1 -14.57 -57.75 -78.16
N LEU A 2 -15.58 -57.27 -77.52
CA LEU A 2 -15.50 -56.36 -76.33
C LEU A 2 -15.15 -57.12 -75.07
N SER A 3 -14.21 -56.63 -74.29
CA SER A 3 -14.04 -57.03 -72.92
C SER A 3 -14.22 -55.81 -72.03
N ARG A 4 -15.25 -55.87 -71.19
CA ARG A 4 -15.56 -54.84 -70.16
C ARG A 4 -14.71 -55.09 -68.92
N SER A 5 -13.87 -54.12 -68.56
CA SER A 5 -13.21 -54.09 -67.27
C SER A 5 -14.02 -53.25 -66.28
N ILE A 6 -14.40 -53.85 -65.16
CA ILE A 6 -15.11 -53.22 -64.03
C ILE A 6 -14.05 -52.58 -63.15
N VAL A 7 -14.17 -51.23 -62.97
CA VAL A 7 -13.35 -50.47 -62.00
C VAL A 7 -14.15 -50.37 -60.73
N THR A 8 -13.70 -51.07 -59.74
CA THR A 8 -14.22 -50.94 -58.37
C THR A 8 -13.61 -49.71 -57.70
N ALA A 9 -14.42 -48.70 -57.44
CA ALA A 9 -14.01 -47.51 -56.70
C ALA A 9 -14.09 -47.78 -55.17
N THR A 10 -12.95 -47.82 -54.50
CA THR A 10 -12.88 -47.92 -53.04
C THR A 10 -12.99 -46.51 -52.45
N LEU A 11 -14.11 -46.24 -51.82
CA LEU A 11 -14.27 -45.01 -51.00
C LEU A 11 -13.42 -45.11 -49.70
N ILE A 12 -12.38 -44.31 -49.60
CA ILE A 12 -11.65 -44.08 -48.35
C ILE A 12 -12.39 -42.99 -47.65
N ALA A 13 -13.10 -43.33 -46.56
CA ALA A 13 -13.67 -42.36 -45.59
C ALA A 13 -12.55 -41.75 -44.75
N LEU A 14 -12.18 -40.50 -45.03
CA LEU A 14 -11.34 -39.70 -44.15
C LEU A 14 -12.18 -39.28 -42.92
N CYS A 15 -12.02 -39.99 -41.81
CA CYS A 15 -12.45 -39.51 -40.52
C CYS A 15 -11.56 -38.32 -40.08
N SER A 16 -12.07 -37.11 -40.31
CA SER A 16 -11.49 -35.91 -39.69
C SER A 16 -11.72 -35.98 -38.19
N PHE A 17 -10.70 -36.37 -37.45
CA PHE A 17 -10.65 -36.14 -35.98
C PHE A 17 -10.56 -34.64 -35.77
N CYS A 18 -11.68 -33.98 -35.50
CA CYS A 18 -11.71 -32.69 -34.86
C CYS A 18 -11.18 -32.88 -33.42
N VAL A 19 -9.88 -32.66 -33.22
CA VAL A 19 -9.33 -32.48 -31.90
C VAL A 19 -9.81 -31.11 -31.44
N ASP A 20 -10.86 -31.10 -30.62
CA ASP A 20 -11.27 -29.93 -29.85
C ASP A 20 -10.08 -29.53 -28.99
N ARG A 21 -9.31 -28.55 -29.44
CA ARG A 21 -8.37 -27.82 -28.59
C ARG A 21 -9.22 -27.02 -27.62
N GLN A 22 -9.60 -27.66 -26.52
CA GLN A 22 -9.95 -26.90 -25.31
C GLN A 22 -8.74 -26.04 -25.00
N ALA A 23 -8.85 -24.75 -25.30
CA ALA A 23 -7.92 -23.76 -24.83
C ALA A 23 -8.01 -23.77 -23.30
N PHE A 24 -7.09 -24.49 -22.68
CA PHE A 24 -6.86 -24.33 -21.25
C PHE A 24 -6.48 -22.85 -21.07
N ALA A 25 -7.40 -22.06 -20.51
CA ALA A 25 -7.09 -20.72 -20.10
C ALA A 25 -5.89 -20.84 -19.16
N GLU A 26 -4.76 -20.26 -19.54
CA GLU A 26 -3.61 -20.18 -18.62
C GLU A 26 -4.10 -19.58 -17.31
N PRO A 27 -3.74 -20.17 -16.16
CA PRO A 27 -4.15 -19.64 -14.88
C PRO A 27 -3.71 -18.17 -14.84
N THR A 28 -4.67 -17.26 -14.71
CA THR A 28 -4.38 -15.83 -14.61
C THR A 28 -3.40 -15.64 -13.46
N ALA A 29 -2.20 -15.15 -13.76
CA ALA A 29 -1.18 -14.91 -12.74
C ALA A 29 -1.77 -14.00 -11.66
N LEU A 30 -1.62 -14.42 -10.39
CA LEU A 30 -2.09 -13.66 -9.24
C LEU A 30 -1.40 -12.29 -9.20
N THR A 31 -2.11 -11.30 -8.71
CA THR A 31 -1.50 -10.00 -8.41
C THR A 31 -0.59 -10.11 -7.19
N ILE A 32 0.31 -9.15 -7.02
CA ILE A 32 1.19 -9.09 -5.85
C ILE A 32 0.36 -9.06 -4.55
N ASN A 33 -0.75 -8.33 -4.53
CA ASN A 33 -1.60 -8.27 -3.35
C ASN A 33 -2.31 -9.59 -3.03
N GLU A 34 -2.64 -10.39 -4.05
CA GLU A 34 -3.23 -11.73 -3.87
C GLU A 34 -2.18 -12.76 -3.45
N ALA A 35 -0.98 -12.73 -4.04
CA ALA A 35 0.09 -13.69 -3.75
C ALA A 35 0.86 -13.36 -2.45
N TYR A 36 1.00 -12.08 -2.13
CA TYR A 36 1.76 -11.57 -0.98
C TYR A 36 0.97 -10.45 -0.29
N PRO A 37 -0.09 -10.77 0.45
CA PRO A 37 -0.91 -9.77 1.14
C PRO A 37 -0.07 -8.79 1.96
N ASP A 38 -0.40 -7.51 1.88
CA ASP A 38 0.25 -6.40 2.60
C ASP A 38 1.72 -6.12 2.23
N LEU A 39 2.24 -6.74 1.16
CA LEU A 39 3.58 -6.42 0.65
C LEU A 39 3.56 -5.10 -0.13
N ALA A 40 2.54 -4.89 -0.97
CA ALA A 40 2.30 -3.67 -1.74
C ALA A 40 1.13 -2.87 -1.15
N SER A 41 1.22 -1.55 -1.22
CA SER A 41 0.17 -0.65 -0.74
C SER A 41 -0.33 0.35 -1.80
N GLY A 42 0.43 0.54 -2.87
CA GLY A 42 0.20 1.51 -3.94
C GLY A 42 -0.01 0.86 -5.31
N ALA A 43 0.72 1.37 -6.30
CA ALA A 43 0.60 0.96 -7.70
C ALA A 43 0.96 -0.52 -7.92
N LEU A 44 1.88 -1.08 -7.14
CA LEU A 44 2.32 -2.46 -7.30
C LEU A 44 1.35 -3.49 -6.70
N SER A 45 0.29 -3.08 -6.01
CA SER A 45 -0.75 -4.00 -5.51
C SER A 45 -1.38 -4.84 -6.63
N TYR A 46 -1.47 -4.28 -7.83
CA TYR A 46 -2.04 -4.91 -9.02
C TYR A 46 -1.00 -5.49 -9.99
N ALA A 47 0.29 -5.31 -9.69
CA ALA A 47 1.36 -5.89 -10.47
C ALA A 47 1.31 -7.41 -10.40
N LYS A 48 1.77 -8.07 -11.45
CA LYS A 48 1.88 -9.53 -11.52
C LYS A 48 3.32 -9.95 -11.31
N ASP A 49 3.54 -11.06 -10.63
CA ASP A 49 4.86 -11.64 -10.63
C ASP A 49 5.17 -12.29 -11.99
N ALA A 50 6.37 -12.12 -12.48
CA ALA A 50 6.79 -12.58 -13.78
C ALA A 50 8.25 -13.02 -13.79
N ASN A 51 8.60 -13.88 -14.73
CA ASN A 51 10.00 -14.26 -14.95
C ASN A 51 10.66 -13.19 -15.83
N LEU A 52 11.27 -12.19 -15.18
CA LEU A 52 11.97 -11.09 -15.87
C LEU A 52 13.44 -11.43 -16.14
N PRO A 53 14.09 -10.75 -17.12
CA PRO A 53 15.52 -10.90 -17.35
C PRO A 53 16.36 -10.63 -16.09
N GLN A 54 17.52 -11.26 -16.01
CA GLN A 54 18.43 -11.09 -14.87
C GLN A 54 18.74 -9.60 -14.62
N GLY A 55 18.61 -9.18 -13.36
CA GLY A 55 18.84 -7.81 -12.93
C GLY A 55 17.67 -6.85 -13.16
N VAL A 56 16.59 -7.27 -13.85
CA VAL A 56 15.37 -6.49 -14.00
C VAL A 56 14.42 -6.82 -12.84
N LEU A 57 14.02 -5.82 -12.07
CA LEU A 57 13.10 -5.97 -10.94
C LEU A 57 11.65 -5.67 -11.31
N LEU A 58 11.46 -4.69 -12.19
CA LEU A 58 10.13 -4.24 -12.61
C LEU A 58 10.12 -3.87 -14.09
N ARG A 59 9.01 -4.17 -14.76
CA ARG A 59 8.69 -3.74 -16.12
C ARG A 59 7.23 -3.26 -16.19
N ALA A 60 7.02 -2.09 -16.84
CA ALA A 60 5.69 -1.55 -17.10
C ALA A 60 5.72 -0.78 -18.44
N GLY A 61 5.35 -1.44 -19.54
CA GLY A 61 5.50 -0.89 -20.90
C GLY A 61 6.96 -0.56 -21.19
N VAL A 62 7.26 0.72 -21.42
CA VAL A 62 8.62 1.21 -21.67
C VAL A 62 9.42 1.44 -20.39
N LEU A 63 8.75 1.48 -19.26
CA LEU A 63 9.40 1.64 -17.95
C LEU A 63 10.05 0.33 -17.53
N GLN A 64 11.32 0.41 -17.13
CA GLN A 64 12.06 -0.68 -16.51
C GLN A 64 12.83 -0.14 -15.32
N ILE A 65 12.82 -0.91 -14.21
CA ILE A 65 13.65 -0.63 -13.03
C ILE A 65 14.55 -1.84 -12.78
N THR A 66 15.82 -1.59 -12.62
CA THR A 66 16.83 -2.65 -12.40
C THR A 66 17.25 -2.73 -10.94
N ALA A 67 17.85 -3.86 -10.55
CA ALA A 67 18.45 -4.04 -9.23
C ALA A 67 19.58 -3.03 -8.97
N ASN A 68 20.36 -2.70 -10.02
CA ASN A 68 21.43 -1.71 -9.90
C ASN A 68 20.88 -0.30 -9.64
N GLU A 69 19.81 0.08 -10.33
CA GLU A 69 19.15 1.37 -10.13
C GLU A 69 18.58 1.48 -8.69
N LEU A 70 17.87 0.47 -8.21
CA LEU A 70 17.34 0.44 -6.85
C LEU A 70 18.48 0.51 -5.81
N GLN A 71 19.58 -0.20 -6.04
CA GLN A 71 20.74 -0.18 -5.14
C GLN A 71 21.45 1.19 -5.14
N GLN A 72 21.55 1.85 -6.28
CA GLN A 72 22.10 3.21 -6.37
C GLN A 72 21.26 4.20 -5.59
N ASP A 73 19.92 4.10 -5.68
CA ASP A 73 19.01 4.96 -4.95
C ASP A 73 19.15 4.75 -3.44
N VAL A 74 19.26 3.49 -2.97
CA VAL A 74 19.59 3.17 -1.56
C VAL A 74 20.94 3.78 -1.14
N ASN A 75 21.97 3.69 -1.99
CA ASN A 75 23.29 4.22 -1.68
C ASN A 75 23.31 5.76 -1.57
N ASN A 76 22.43 6.43 -2.30
CA ASN A 76 22.25 7.89 -2.27
C ASN A 76 21.42 8.36 -1.06
N ALA A 77 20.69 7.44 -0.41
CA ALA A 77 19.92 7.76 0.80
C ALA A 77 20.85 8.07 1.99
N ARG A 78 20.31 8.78 2.99
CA ARG A 78 21.02 9.03 4.24
C ARG A 78 21.47 7.72 4.89
N SER A 79 22.64 7.72 5.53
CA SER A 79 23.25 6.51 6.10
C SER A 79 22.35 5.77 7.11
N ASP A 80 21.59 6.52 7.93
CA ASP A 80 20.65 5.99 8.92
C ASP A 80 19.41 5.31 8.29
N MET A 81 19.11 5.62 7.02
CA MET A 81 17.98 5.05 6.29
C MET A 81 18.34 3.79 5.49
N ARG A 82 19.62 3.63 5.11
CA ARG A 82 20.02 2.59 4.15
C ARG A 82 19.64 1.17 4.57
N GLU A 83 19.87 0.83 5.85
CA GLU A 83 19.53 -0.50 6.36
C GLU A 83 18.02 -0.75 6.40
N GLN A 84 17.23 0.27 6.73
CA GLN A 84 15.77 0.17 6.70
C GLN A 84 15.25 0.04 5.27
N LEU A 85 15.82 0.77 4.30
CA LEU A 85 15.46 0.64 2.88
C LEU A 85 15.81 -0.75 2.34
N LYS A 86 16.95 -1.32 2.72
CA LYS A 86 17.33 -2.70 2.34
C LYS A 86 16.34 -3.73 2.87
N LYS A 87 15.93 -3.63 4.14
CA LYS A 87 14.92 -4.52 4.73
C LYS A 87 13.53 -4.36 4.10
N ASN A 88 13.23 -3.17 3.58
CA ASN A 88 11.96 -2.83 2.96
C ASN A 88 12.12 -2.56 1.45
N SER A 89 13.01 -3.29 0.77
CA SER A 89 13.37 -3.02 -0.64
C SER A 89 12.17 -3.10 -1.59
N PHE A 90 11.15 -3.93 -1.30
CA PHE A 90 9.94 -3.95 -2.09
C PHE A 90 9.16 -2.62 -1.97
N PHE A 91 8.98 -2.12 -0.76
CA PHE A 91 8.37 -0.80 -0.54
C PHE A 91 9.16 0.29 -1.27
N HIS A 92 10.49 0.24 -1.19
CA HIS A 92 11.35 1.20 -1.88
C HIS A 92 11.20 1.12 -3.42
N LEU A 93 11.14 -0.10 -3.99
CA LEU A 93 10.82 -0.30 -5.40
C LEU A 93 9.45 0.30 -5.75
N GLU A 94 8.44 0.11 -4.90
CA GLU A 94 7.10 0.68 -5.10
C GLU A 94 7.12 2.21 -5.12
N GLN A 95 7.87 2.86 -4.22
CA GLN A 95 8.04 4.32 -4.21
C GLN A 95 8.73 4.82 -5.49
N LEU A 96 9.82 4.16 -5.90
CA LEU A 96 10.53 4.52 -7.13
C LEU A 96 9.64 4.32 -8.38
N ALA A 97 8.92 3.21 -8.44
CA ALA A 97 7.97 2.93 -9.51
C ALA A 97 6.84 3.97 -9.54
N THR A 98 6.25 4.29 -8.39
CA THR A 98 5.20 5.29 -8.27
C THR A 98 5.67 6.66 -8.78
N LYS A 99 6.86 7.12 -8.36
CA LYS A 99 7.46 8.38 -8.85
C LYS A 99 7.58 8.38 -10.37
N LYS A 100 8.10 7.29 -10.97
CA LYS A 100 8.26 7.18 -12.43
C LYS A 100 6.91 7.10 -13.18
N LEU A 101 5.94 6.39 -12.63
CA LEU A 101 4.58 6.31 -13.21
C LEU A 101 3.88 7.67 -13.17
N LEU A 102 3.98 8.39 -12.06
CA LEU A 102 3.46 9.76 -11.96
C LEU A 102 4.14 10.71 -12.95
N LEU A 103 5.45 10.59 -13.12
CA LEU A 103 6.18 11.39 -14.10
C LEU A 103 5.73 11.11 -15.53
N ILE A 104 5.52 9.84 -15.88
CA ILE A 104 4.99 9.46 -17.20
C ILE A 104 3.61 10.08 -17.39
N ALA A 105 2.72 9.96 -16.41
CA ALA A 105 1.38 10.55 -16.45
C ALA A 105 1.43 12.09 -16.57
N ALA A 106 2.31 12.74 -15.81
CA ALA A 106 2.51 14.19 -15.87
C ALA A 106 3.00 14.64 -17.25
N LYS A 107 3.97 13.94 -17.85
CA LYS A 107 4.48 14.24 -19.19
C LYS A 107 3.42 14.02 -20.29
N GLN A 108 2.55 13.05 -20.14
CA GLN A 108 1.44 12.80 -21.09
C GLN A 108 0.34 13.87 -20.98
N ASP A 109 0.11 14.40 -19.78
CA ASP A 109 -0.90 15.43 -19.53
C ASP A 109 -0.40 16.85 -19.86
N SER A 110 0.90 17.10 -19.78
CA SER A 110 1.48 18.41 -20.02
C SER A 110 1.68 18.67 -21.51
N ASN A 111 0.88 19.60 -22.08
CA ASN A 111 1.12 20.19 -23.40
C ASN A 111 2.24 21.24 -23.38
N SER A 112 2.90 21.45 -22.24
CA SER A 112 3.83 22.55 -22.03
C SER A 112 5.27 22.08 -22.17
N ALA A 113 5.98 22.61 -23.17
CA ALA A 113 7.43 22.51 -23.37
C ALA A 113 8.23 23.43 -22.40
N ALA A 114 7.63 23.91 -21.31
CA ALA A 114 8.38 24.66 -20.31
C ALA A 114 9.40 23.76 -19.62
N ALA A 115 10.63 24.23 -19.49
CA ALA A 115 11.76 23.49 -18.90
C ALA A 115 11.58 23.35 -17.36
N LYS A 116 10.59 22.53 -16.94
CA LYS A 116 10.40 22.13 -15.55
C LYS A 116 11.21 20.87 -15.27
N ASN A 117 11.76 20.77 -14.06
CA ASN A 117 12.36 19.53 -13.61
C ASN A 117 11.27 18.46 -13.31
N ASP A 118 11.69 17.20 -13.21
CA ASP A 118 10.75 16.08 -13.04
C ASP A 118 9.90 16.19 -11.75
N ASP A 119 10.46 16.72 -10.67
CA ASP A 119 9.76 16.88 -9.39
C ASP A 119 8.70 18.00 -9.46
N GLU A 120 8.99 19.10 -10.17
CA GLU A 120 8.02 20.17 -10.45
C GLU A 120 6.85 19.67 -11.31
N LEU A 121 7.14 18.87 -12.34
CA LEU A 121 6.10 18.28 -13.19
C LEU A 121 5.16 17.36 -12.39
N ILE A 122 5.72 16.51 -11.52
CA ILE A 122 4.94 15.64 -10.64
C ILE A 122 4.10 16.47 -9.67
N THR A 123 4.66 17.52 -9.06
CA THR A 123 3.97 18.40 -8.10
C THR A 123 2.78 19.08 -8.75
N ASP A 124 2.96 19.70 -9.92
CA ASP A 124 1.88 20.35 -10.66
C ASP A 124 0.79 19.36 -11.08
N TYR A 125 1.21 18.17 -11.48
CA TYR A 125 0.27 17.11 -11.87
C TYR A 125 -0.57 16.63 -10.69
N ILE A 126 0.04 16.42 -9.52
CA ILE A 126 -0.67 16.06 -8.29
C ILE A 126 -1.63 17.17 -7.87
N ALA A 127 -1.20 18.43 -7.93
CA ALA A 127 -2.08 19.58 -7.67
C ALA A 127 -3.32 19.58 -8.60
N LYS A 128 -3.15 19.22 -9.88
CA LYS A 128 -4.26 19.05 -10.82
C LYS A 128 -5.17 17.87 -10.48
N VAL A 129 -4.62 16.74 -10.04
CA VAL A 129 -5.39 15.56 -9.60
C VAL A 129 -6.26 15.89 -8.39
N THR A 130 -5.77 16.76 -7.51
CA THR A 130 -6.44 17.12 -6.24
C THR A 130 -7.22 18.42 -6.27
N ASN A 131 -7.26 19.18 -7.38
CA ASN A 131 -7.83 20.52 -7.48
C ASN A 131 -9.34 20.61 -7.21
N LYS A 132 -10.06 19.48 -7.28
CA LYS A 132 -11.51 19.39 -7.01
C LYS A 132 -11.82 18.87 -5.61
N VAL A 133 -10.81 18.65 -4.79
CA VAL A 133 -11.01 18.19 -3.42
C VAL A 133 -11.42 19.39 -2.55
N GLU A 134 -12.60 19.30 -1.98
CA GLU A 134 -13.16 20.33 -1.10
C GLU A 134 -13.55 19.74 0.25
N VAL A 135 -13.60 20.61 1.27
CA VAL A 135 -14.04 20.26 2.63
C VAL A 135 -15.18 21.20 3.04
N ASN A 136 -16.29 20.61 3.41
CA ASN A 136 -17.44 21.35 3.93
C ASN A 136 -17.41 21.46 5.46
N ASP A 137 -18.26 22.34 6.00
CA ASP A 137 -18.35 22.60 7.45
C ASP A 137 -18.77 21.37 8.27
N ALA A 138 -19.61 20.50 7.71
CA ALA A 138 -20.05 19.29 8.40
C ALA A 138 -18.88 18.30 8.60
N GLU A 139 -17.99 18.18 7.62
CA GLU A 139 -16.78 17.32 7.73
C GLU A 139 -15.82 17.87 8.80
N VAL A 140 -15.63 19.20 8.85
CA VAL A 140 -14.81 19.84 9.90
C VAL A 140 -15.41 19.64 11.29
N THR A 141 -16.73 19.82 11.42
CA THR A 141 -17.44 19.61 12.68
C THR A 141 -17.34 18.14 13.13
N LYS A 142 -17.54 17.21 12.21
CA LYS A 142 -17.40 15.77 12.50
C LYS A 142 -16.00 15.43 12.96
N PHE A 143 -14.97 15.98 12.30
CA PHE A 143 -13.58 15.78 12.70
C PHE A 143 -13.30 16.36 14.09
N TYR A 144 -13.77 17.59 14.37
CA TYR A 144 -13.64 18.23 15.67
C TYR A 144 -14.27 17.40 16.79
N GLU A 145 -15.52 16.94 16.62
CA GLU A 145 -16.21 16.15 17.64
C GLU A 145 -15.49 14.81 17.93
N ALA A 146 -14.95 14.17 16.88
CA ALA A 146 -14.18 12.93 17.03
C ALA A 146 -12.81 13.14 17.70
N ASN A 147 -12.26 14.37 17.67
CA ASN A 147 -10.91 14.70 18.14
C ASN A 147 -10.90 15.84 19.18
N LYS A 148 -12.01 16.07 19.86
CA LYS A 148 -12.21 17.24 20.74
C LYS A 148 -11.17 17.33 21.86
N GLU A 149 -10.74 16.20 22.40
CA GLU A 149 -9.73 16.14 23.46
C GLU A 149 -8.35 16.63 22.98
N MET A 150 -8.04 16.47 21.69
CA MET A 150 -6.80 16.98 21.09
C MET A 150 -6.79 18.49 20.97
N CYS A 151 -7.97 19.12 20.91
CA CYS A 151 -8.08 20.57 20.79
C CYS A 151 -7.76 21.32 22.09
N GLY A 152 -7.43 20.59 23.18
CA GLY A 152 -6.97 21.20 24.44
C GLY A 152 -7.99 22.17 25.07
N GLY A 153 -9.29 21.93 24.86
CA GLY A 153 -10.37 22.79 25.34
C GLY A 153 -10.74 23.95 24.40
N ALA A 154 -10.04 24.09 23.25
CA ALA A 154 -10.42 25.10 22.28
C ALA A 154 -11.79 24.75 21.64
N THR A 155 -12.62 25.78 21.45
CA THR A 155 -13.92 25.63 20.77
C THR A 155 -13.73 25.41 19.28
N LEU A 156 -14.73 24.80 18.61
CA LEU A 156 -14.70 24.63 17.14
C LEU A 156 -14.42 25.95 16.43
N GLY A 157 -15.02 27.06 16.87
CA GLY A 157 -14.80 28.38 16.27
C GLY A 157 -13.34 28.86 16.30
N GLN A 158 -12.58 28.46 17.33
CA GLN A 158 -11.17 28.86 17.48
C GLN A 158 -10.21 28.04 16.60
N VAL A 159 -10.59 26.80 16.25
CA VAL A 159 -9.71 25.87 15.51
C VAL A 159 -10.24 25.50 14.13
N LYS A 160 -11.41 26.04 13.74
CA LYS A 160 -12.13 25.62 12.53
C LYS A 160 -11.28 25.70 11.25
N ASP A 161 -10.56 26.78 11.05
CA ASP A 161 -9.76 26.97 9.83
C ASP A 161 -8.56 26.02 9.78
N GLN A 162 -7.90 25.82 10.92
CA GLN A 162 -6.79 24.85 11.03
C GLN A 162 -7.27 23.43 10.79
N LEU A 163 -8.43 23.05 11.36
CA LEU A 163 -9.02 21.75 11.15
C LEU A 163 -9.48 21.55 9.71
N ARG A 164 -10.00 22.59 9.06
CA ARG A 164 -10.37 22.55 7.64
C ARG A 164 -9.18 22.25 6.76
N GLU A 165 -8.06 22.95 7.00
CA GLU A 165 -6.83 22.71 6.25
C GLU A 165 -6.30 21.29 6.47
N TYR A 166 -6.31 20.82 7.71
CA TYR A 166 -5.90 19.45 8.03
C TYR A 166 -6.78 18.39 7.34
N VAL A 167 -8.11 18.53 7.41
CA VAL A 167 -9.04 17.60 6.76
C VAL A 167 -8.90 17.67 5.23
N LEU A 168 -8.64 18.86 4.67
CA LEU A 168 -8.38 19.04 3.24
C LEU A 168 -7.11 18.27 2.81
N GLN A 169 -6.01 18.42 3.55
CA GLN A 169 -4.77 17.70 3.27
C GLN A 169 -4.97 16.18 3.32
N GLN A 170 -5.71 15.68 4.32
CA GLN A 170 -6.04 14.24 4.39
C GLN A 170 -6.84 13.77 3.18
N LYS A 171 -7.88 14.51 2.78
CA LYS A 171 -8.69 14.15 1.60
C LYS A 171 -7.90 14.23 0.30
N GLN A 172 -6.99 15.19 0.17
CA GLN A 172 -6.09 15.28 -0.98
C GLN A 172 -5.15 14.07 -1.03
N GLN A 173 -4.57 13.68 0.11
CA GLN A 173 -3.72 12.49 0.19
C GLN A 173 -4.49 11.22 -0.19
N ASP A 174 -5.67 11.00 0.37
CA ASP A 174 -6.55 9.87 0.01
C ASP A 174 -6.85 9.84 -1.51
N THR A 175 -7.00 11.02 -2.12
CA THR A 175 -7.24 11.14 -3.55
C THR A 175 -6.01 10.75 -4.36
N VAL A 176 -4.82 11.17 -3.93
CA VAL A 176 -3.54 10.78 -4.54
C VAL A 176 -3.33 9.26 -4.42
N ASP A 177 -3.56 8.68 -3.24
CA ASP A 177 -3.40 7.24 -3.01
C ASP A 177 -4.34 6.40 -3.89
N LYS A 178 -5.59 6.82 -4.03
CA LYS A 178 -6.55 6.21 -4.94
C LYS A 178 -6.10 6.34 -6.40
N TYR A 179 -5.58 7.50 -6.76
CA TYR A 179 -5.07 7.74 -8.11
C TYR A 179 -3.86 6.84 -8.43
N ILE A 180 -2.90 6.72 -7.52
CA ILE A 180 -1.74 5.82 -7.64
C ILE A 180 -2.19 4.37 -7.85
N LYS A 181 -3.17 3.88 -7.09
CA LYS A 181 -3.76 2.55 -7.28
C LYS A 181 -4.39 2.41 -8.67
N THR A 182 -5.09 3.45 -9.14
CA THR A 182 -5.67 3.47 -10.49
C THR A 182 -4.60 3.40 -11.59
N LEU A 183 -3.44 4.05 -11.40
CA LEU A 183 -2.30 3.91 -12.33
C LEU A 183 -1.83 2.45 -12.41
N GLY A 184 -1.68 1.79 -11.26
CA GLY A 184 -1.31 0.37 -11.20
C GLY A 184 -2.32 -0.57 -11.84
N GLN A 185 -3.62 -0.24 -11.78
CA GLN A 185 -4.68 -1.04 -12.43
C GLN A 185 -4.68 -0.89 -13.96
N ARG A 186 -4.35 0.30 -14.47
CA ARG A 186 -4.41 0.61 -15.90
C ARG A 186 -3.18 0.16 -16.66
N MET A 187 -2.08 -0.09 -16.00
CA MET A 187 -0.82 -0.48 -16.61
C MET A 187 -0.47 -1.94 -16.32
N PRO A 188 -0.08 -2.73 -17.33
CA PRO A 188 0.43 -4.07 -17.07
C PRO A 188 1.83 -3.96 -16.42
N ILE A 189 1.85 -4.00 -15.10
CA ILE A 189 3.10 -3.97 -14.32
C ILE A 189 3.48 -5.40 -13.99
N GLU A 190 4.73 -5.75 -14.26
CA GLU A 190 5.33 -7.03 -13.93
C GLU A 190 6.51 -6.83 -12.98
N VAL A 191 6.63 -7.69 -11.98
CA VAL A 191 7.72 -7.68 -10.99
C VAL A 191 8.39 -9.04 -10.95
N SER A 192 9.71 -9.08 -10.78
CA SER A 192 10.50 -10.32 -10.79
C SER A 192 10.06 -11.29 -9.70
N SER A 193 9.54 -12.46 -10.09
CA SER A 193 9.01 -13.49 -9.18
C SER A 193 10.02 -13.97 -8.15
N SER A 194 11.28 -14.22 -8.56
CA SER A 194 12.32 -14.68 -7.64
C SER A 194 12.65 -13.62 -6.60
N TRP A 195 12.79 -12.37 -7.03
CA TRP A 195 13.12 -11.26 -6.16
C TRP A 195 11.97 -10.92 -5.19
N VAL A 196 10.72 -10.84 -5.68
CA VAL A 196 9.53 -10.59 -4.84
C VAL A 196 9.40 -11.61 -3.71
N ARG A 197 9.63 -12.89 -4.00
CA ARG A 197 9.56 -13.96 -2.99
C ARG A 197 10.54 -13.76 -1.85
N GLU A 198 11.73 -13.28 -2.15
CA GLU A 198 12.75 -12.94 -1.14
C GLU A 198 12.33 -11.70 -0.35
N GLN A 199 11.89 -10.65 -1.05
CA GLN A 199 11.47 -9.42 -0.40
C GLN A 199 10.26 -9.61 0.51
N ALA A 200 9.31 -10.45 0.14
CA ALA A 200 8.15 -10.77 0.97
C ALA A 200 8.54 -11.43 2.31
N LYS A 201 9.63 -12.19 2.35
CA LYS A 201 10.17 -12.73 3.60
C LYS A 201 10.86 -11.67 4.45
N LEU A 202 11.72 -10.85 3.83
CA LEU A 202 12.46 -9.78 4.51
C LEU A 202 11.51 -8.71 5.08
N ALA A 203 10.49 -8.33 4.32
CA ALA A 203 9.53 -7.33 4.72
C ALA A 203 8.74 -7.71 5.99
N LYS A 204 8.60 -8.99 6.30
CA LYS A 204 7.93 -9.50 7.51
C LYS A 204 8.82 -9.52 8.76
N ASP A 205 10.12 -9.28 8.61
CA ASP A 205 11.06 -9.28 9.74
C ASP A 205 11.09 -7.93 10.47
N ASN A 206 9.96 -7.52 11.00
CA ASN A 206 9.80 -6.35 11.85
C ASN A 206 8.76 -6.62 12.94
N PRO A 207 8.73 -5.83 14.03
CA PRO A 207 7.84 -6.10 15.16
C PRO A 207 6.35 -6.03 14.81
N VAL A 208 5.95 -5.18 13.86
CA VAL A 208 4.54 -5.01 13.45
C VAL A 208 4.05 -6.26 12.72
N ASP A 209 4.77 -6.71 11.69
CA ASP A 209 4.38 -7.89 10.91
C ASP A 209 4.48 -9.19 11.74
N LYS A 210 5.43 -9.25 12.70
CA LYS A 210 5.49 -10.35 13.68
C LYS A 210 4.26 -10.39 14.57
N ALA A 211 3.80 -9.24 15.07
CA ALA A 211 2.57 -9.17 15.86
C ALA A 211 1.35 -9.57 15.02
N ARG A 212 1.22 -9.07 13.79
CA ARG A 212 0.14 -9.40 12.86
C ARG A 212 0.06 -10.89 12.50
N SER A 213 1.21 -11.57 12.45
CA SER A 213 1.27 -13.00 12.12
C SER A 213 1.20 -13.92 13.35
N SER A 214 1.03 -13.38 14.56
CA SER A 214 1.02 -14.15 15.81
C SER A 214 -0.25 -14.95 16.08
N GLY A 215 -1.34 -14.69 15.32
CA GLY A 215 -2.66 -15.26 15.60
C GLY A 215 -3.44 -14.54 16.70
N LEU A 216 -2.88 -13.49 17.29
CA LEU A 216 -3.57 -12.58 18.21
C LEU A 216 -3.98 -11.29 17.51
N ALA A 217 -5.06 -10.66 17.98
CA ALA A 217 -5.33 -9.28 17.60
C ALA A 217 -4.17 -8.37 18.01
N SER A 218 -3.97 -7.27 17.28
CA SER A 218 -2.85 -6.37 17.55
C SER A 218 -3.29 -4.91 17.50
N LEU A 219 -2.84 -4.13 18.46
CA LEU A 219 -2.91 -2.68 18.51
C LEU A 219 -1.50 -2.13 18.36
N ILE A 220 -1.26 -1.40 17.26
CA ILE A 220 0.02 -0.78 16.97
C ILE A 220 -0.15 0.73 17.03
N ASP A 221 0.57 1.40 17.91
CA ASP A 221 0.60 2.85 18.01
C ASP A 221 1.88 3.40 17.38
N PHE A 222 1.72 4.23 16.37
CA PHE A 222 2.82 4.94 15.71
C PHE A 222 2.91 6.35 16.28
N GLY A 223 4.03 6.67 16.91
CA GLY A 223 4.20 7.95 17.59
C GLY A 223 5.66 8.37 17.69
N SER A 224 5.93 9.44 18.41
CA SER A 224 7.29 9.85 18.76
C SER A 224 7.32 10.54 20.12
N THR A 225 8.48 10.56 20.75
CA THR A 225 8.74 11.37 21.95
C THR A 225 8.63 12.86 21.64
N GLY A 226 8.12 13.65 22.60
CA GLY A 226 7.94 15.09 22.47
C GLY A 226 6.72 15.51 21.64
N CYS A 227 5.86 14.56 21.30
CA CYS A 227 4.55 14.79 20.69
C CYS A 227 3.50 14.67 21.81
N ARG A 228 2.91 15.77 22.26
CA ARG A 228 1.97 15.78 23.39
C ARG A 228 0.87 14.73 23.31
N PRO A 229 0.12 14.58 22.19
CA PRO A 229 -0.89 13.51 22.10
C PRO A 229 -0.29 12.10 22.10
N CYS A 230 0.95 11.91 21.60
CA CYS A 230 1.63 10.61 21.70
C CYS A 230 2.02 10.30 23.15
N ASP A 231 2.52 11.31 23.91
CA ASP A 231 2.87 11.14 25.32
C ASP A 231 1.63 10.77 26.16
N MET A 232 0.44 11.29 25.80
CA MET A 232 -0.84 10.91 26.43
C MET A 232 -1.23 9.45 26.13
N MET A 233 -0.81 8.87 24.99
CA MET A 233 -1.05 7.46 24.68
C MET A 233 -0.21 6.51 25.55
N THR A 234 0.95 6.92 26.02
CA THR A 234 1.87 6.06 26.78
C THR A 234 1.22 5.33 27.96
N PRO A 235 0.52 6.00 28.92
CA PRO A 235 -0.16 5.31 30.01
C PRO A 235 -1.32 4.44 29.52
N VAL A 236 -2.03 4.82 28.47
CA VAL A 236 -3.13 4.05 27.87
C VAL A 236 -2.60 2.73 27.32
N LEU A 237 -1.52 2.75 26.54
CA LEU A 237 -0.89 1.55 25.99
C LEU A 237 -0.35 0.64 27.08
N ALA A 238 0.27 1.19 28.13
CA ALA A 238 0.77 0.41 29.27
C ALA A 238 -0.37 -0.33 30.00
N ASN A 239 -1.49 0.35 30.26
CA ASN A 239 -2.68 -0.24 30.89
C ASN A 239 -3.28 -1.34 30.00
N LEU A 240 -3.42 -1.09 28.70
CA LEU A 240 -3.96 -2.07 27.75
C LEU A 240 -3.06 -3.30 27.65
N LYS A 241 -1.74 -3.12 27.59
CA LYS A 241 -0.76 -4.20 27.56
C LYS A 241 -0.88 -5.12 28.78
N GLN A 242 -1.07 -4.53 29.95
CA GLN A 242 -1.28 -5.29 31.20
C GLN A 242 -2.64 -5.98 31.21
N LYS A 243 -3.72 -5.23 30.91
CA LYS A 243 -5.10 -5.69 30.99
C LYS A 243 -5.41 -6.83 30.01
N TYR A 244 -4.83 -6.79 28.83
CA TYR A 244 -5.06 -7.77 27.75
C TYR A 244 -3.87 -8.70 27.52
N SER A 245 -3.03 -8.91 28.53
CA SER A 245 -1.86 -9.78 28.44
C SER A 245 -2.23 -11.19 27.91
N GLY A 246 -1.51 -11.68 26.91
CA GLY A 246 -1.76 -12.96 26.26
C GLY A 246 -2.98 -13.00 25.31
N LYS A 247 -3.72 -11.89 25.15
CA LYS A 247 -4.93 -11.80 24.31
C LYS A 247 -4.81 -10.74 23.20
N LEU A 248 -3.96 -9.75 23.41
CA LEU A 248 -3.72 -8.63 22.50
C LEU A 248 -2.22 -8.31 22.44
N ASN A 249 -1.68 -8.16 21.25
CA ASN A 249 -0.39 -7.51 21.08
C ASN A 249 -0.56 -6.00 21.15
N VAL A 250 0.16 -5.33 22.04
CA VAL A 250 0.20 -3.86 22.14
C VAL A 250 1.63 -3.41 21.88
N LEU A 251 1.85 -2.71 20.78
CA LEU A 251 3.16 -2.23 20.36
C LEU A 251 3.15 -0.72 20.14
N PHE A 252 4.28 -0.10 20.47
CA PHE A 252 4.61 1.27 20.10
C PHE A 252 5.73 1.26 19.07
N VAL A 253 5.57 2.02 17.98
CA VAL A 253 6.57 2.19 16.92
C VAL A 253 6.98 3.66 16.87
N HIS A 254 8.25 3.93 17.14
CA HIS A 254 8.79 5.28 17.11
C HIS A 254 9.08 5.70 15.66
N VAL A 255 8.27 6.62 15.11
CA VAL A 255 8.33 6.95 13.67
C VAL A 255 9.64 7.62 13.23
N LYS A 256 10.39 8.25 14.14
CA LYS A 256 11.71 8.82 13.81
C LYS A 256 12.82 7.78 13.81
N GLU A 257 12.63 6.66 14.53
CA GLU A 257 13.57 5.54 14.57
C GLU A 257 13.29 4.54 13.44
N GLU A 258 12.00 4.36 13.09
CA GLU A 258 11.52 3.45 12.05
C GLU A 258 10.75 4.18 10.92
N PRO A 259 11.34 5.22 10.28
CA PRO A 259 10.62 6.05 9.31
C PRO A 259 10.19 5.28 8.05
N VAL A 260 10.97 4.31 7.60
CA VAL A 260 10.59 3.48 6.44
C VAL A 260 9.42 2.57 6.79
N LEU A 261 9.42 1.96 7.98
CA LEU A 261 8.31 1.15 8.46
C LEU A 261 7.04 2.00 8.63
N ALA A 262 7.15 3.18 9.26
CA ALA A 262 6.03 4.11 9.38
C ALA A 262 5.45 4.50 8.02
N SER A 263 6.30 4.84 7.05
CA SER A 263 5.87 5.16 5.67
C SER A 263 5.19 3.98 4.99
N ARG A 264 5.67 2.74 5.19
CA ARG A 264 5.06 1.52 4.66
C ARG A 264 3.64 1.30 5.18
N TYR A 265 3.37 1.70 6.44
CA TYR A 265 2.03 1.67 7.03
C TYR A 265 1.20 2.93 6.73
N GLY A 266 1.70 3.83 5.88
CA GLY A 266 1.00 5.06 5.47
C GLY A 266 0.87 6.08 6.59
N ILE A 267 1.81 6.11 7.55
CA ILE A 267 1.80 7.05 8.67
C ILE A 267 2.31 8.41 8.20
N GLN A 268 1.42 9.39 8.17
CA GLN A 268 1.73 10.77 7.77
C GLN A 268 1.61 11.76 8.93
N THR A 269 0.77 11.44 9.90
CA THR A 269 0.56 12.21 11.14
C THR A 269 0.72 11.30 12.33
N ILE A 270 0.97 11.83 13.53
CA ILE A 270 1.11 11.06 14.76
C ILE A 270 0.31 11.70 15.90
N PRO A 271 -0.16 10.89 16.87
CA PRO A 271 -0.11 9.41 16.86
C PRO A 271 -1.14 8.80 15.91
N VAL A 272 -0.88 7.57 15.45
CA VAL A 272 -1.86 6.76 14.72
C VAL A 272 -1.91 5.38 15.35
N GLN A 273 -3.10 4.93 15.73
CA GLN A 273 -3.36 3.59 16.22
C GLN A 273 -3.95 2.75 15.08
N ILE A 274 -3.31 1.60 14.79
CA ILE A 274 -3.82 0.63 13.82
C ILE A 274 -4.22 -0.64 14.55
N PHE A 275 -5.43 -1.12 14.26
CA PHE A 275 -6.00 -2.33 14.82
C PHE A 275 -5.97 -3.44 13.78
N PHE A 276 -5.33 -4.55 14.12
CA PHE A 276 -5.28 -5.74 13.28
C PHE A 276 -6.05 -6.89 13.94
N GLY A 277 -6.81 -7.62 13.14
CA GLY A 277 -7.49 -8.84 13.56
C GLY A 277 -6.53 -9.99 13.79
N LYS A 278 -7.06 -11.12 14.31
CA LYS A 278 -6.30 -12.37 14.51
C LYS A 278 -5.74 -12.94 13.20
N ASP A 279 -6.36 -12.60 12.07
CA ASP A 279 -5.88 -12.94 10.71
C ASP A 279 -4.80 -12.00 10.18
N GLY A 280 -4.37 -11.02 10.98
CA GLY A 280 -3.37 -10.03 10.64
C GLY A 280 -3.85 -8.92 9.70
N LYS A 281 -5.14 -8.88 9.33
CA LYS A 281 -5.69 -7.82 8.48
C LYS A 281 -6.03 -6.59 9.29
N GLU A 282 -5.80 -5.42 8.70
CA GLU A 282 -6.23 -4.16 9.29
C GLU A 282 -7.76 -4.09 9.34
N ILE A 283 -8.29 -3.84 10.55
CA ILE A 283 -9.72 -3.67 10.79
C ILE A 283 -10.07 -2.19 10.82
N SER A 284 -9.26 -1.38 11.49
CA SER A 284 -9.49 0.06 11.62
C SER A 284 -8.20 0.79 11.99
N ARG A 285 -8.20 2.10 11.79
CA ARG A 285 -7.18 3.01 12.31
C ARG A 285 -7.80 4.29 12.85
N HIS A 286 -7.12 4.88 13.79
CA HIS A 286 -7.48 6.17 14.37
C HIS A 286 -6.25 7.09 14.34
N SER A 287 -6.46 8.36 13.98
CA SER A 287 -5.42 9.40 14.01
C SER A 287 -5.67 10.35 15.16
N GLY A 288 -4.64 10.59 15.96
CA GLY A 288 -4.70 11.43 17.12
C GLY A 288 -4.73 10.66 18.45
N PHE A 289 -4.90 11.37 19.57
CA PHE A 289 -5.10 10.73 20.86
C PHE A 289 -6.39 9.90 20.87
N TYR A 290 -6.31 8.67 21.36
CA TYR A 290 -7.46 7.78 21.42
C TYR A 290 -7.70 7.37 22.89
N PRO A 291 -8.80 7.82 23.51
CA PRO A 291 -9.12 7.48 24.89
C PRO A 291 -9.20 5.97 25.10
N GLN A 292 -8.72 5.49 26.26
CA GLN A 292 -8.74 4.05 26.57
C GLN A 292 -10.13 3.42 26.42
N ILE A 293 -11.17 4.11 26.85
CA ILE A 293 -12.55 3.63 26.76
C ILE A 293 -12.99 3.37 25.30
N GLU A 294 -12.57 4.21 24.36
CA GLU A 294 -12.89 4.06 22.95
C GLU A 294 -12.07 2.94 22.31
N ILE A 295 -10.78 2.80 22.68
CA ILE A 295 -9.96 1.66 22.28
C ILE A 295 -10.59 0.35 22.75
N GLU A 296 -11.06 0.29 24.00
CA GLU A 296 -11.69 -0.91 24.57
C GLU A 296 -13.00 -1.26 23.86
N LYS A 297 -13.81 -0.26 23.47
CA LYS A 297 -15.00 -0.49 22.61
C LYS A 297 -14.60 -1.10 21.26
N GLN A 298 -13.55 -0.57 20.64
CA GLN A 298 -13.02 -1.11 19.38
C GLN A 298 -12.54 -2.55 19.56
N LEU A 299 -11.79 -2.85 20.63
CA LEU A 299 -11.32 -4.19 20.94
C LEU A 299 -12.49 -5.17 21.18
N GLN A 300 -13.53 -4.73 21.88
CA GLN A 300 -14.75 -5.51 22.08
C GLN A 300 -15.44 -5.82 20.76
N ALA A 301 -15.55 -4.84 19.86
CA ALA A 301 -16.13 -5.04 18.52
C ALA A 301 -15.30 -6.04 17.69
N MET A 302 -13.99 -6.17 17.94
CA MET A 302 -13.09 -7.15 17.34
C MET A 302 -13.13 -8.52 18.03
N GLY A 303 -13.95 -8.71 19.06
CA GLY A 303 -14.02 -9.95 19.83
C GLY A 303 -12.83 -10.19 20.77
N VAL A 304 -12.09 -9.15 21.13
CA VAL A 304 -11.03 -9.21 22.14
C VAL A 304 -11.66 -9.00 23.51
N MET A 305 -11.81 -10.08 24.25
CA MET A 305 -12.37 -10.07 25.60
C MET A 305 -11.28 -9.97 26.65
N GLN A 306 -11.59 -9.40 27.81
CA GLN A 306 -10.67 -9.31 28.96
C GLN A 306 -10.31 -10.70 29.50
#